data_9ebb2c1788b739a05d30cc94b248e826
#
_entry.id   9ebb2c1788b739a05d30cc94b248e826
#
_cell.length_a   1.000
_cell.length_b   1.000
_cell.length_c   1.000
_cell.angle_alpha   90.00
_cell.angle_beta   90.00
_cell.angle_gamma   90.00
#
_symmetry.space_group_name_H-M   'P 1'
#
loop_
_entity.id
_entity.type
_entity.pdbx_description
1 polymer ?
#
loop_
_entity_poly.entity_id
_entity_poly.type
_entity_poly.pdbx_seq_one_letter_code
_entity_poly.pdbx_strand_id
1 'polypeptide(L)'
;MPQVVVPVRYPLTSHSRGTLTEAITVAQKEEADLTVLHVNLYQNSHRVSRTELKRAVEEEFGSIPRTRYAVRSGMLVEETILDEVAGEGADIVVIGRKQVSRWREMVRRLVDDPDIERFLREELDCDVVTVDADGTPSRYPKSSAE
;
A
#
# COMPACT_ATOMS: atom_id res chain seq x y z
N MET A 1 8.90 8.24 14.65
CA MET A 1 7.98 7.07 14.61
C MET A 1 7.91 6.55 13.20
N PRO A 2 8.18 5.26 12.96
CA PRO A 2 8.03 4.70 11.62
C PRO A 2 6.59 4.82 11.10
N GLN A 3 6.46 4.96 9.80
CA GLN A 3 5.18 5.08 9.12
C GLN A 3 5.02 3.93 8.13
N VAL A 4 3.96 3.16 8.28
CA VAL A 4 3.60 2.08 7.36
C VAL A 4 2.38 2.50 6.56
N VAL A 5 2.45 2.34 5.23
CA VAL A 5 1.31 2.62 4.35
C VAL A 5 0.90 1.32 3.67
N VAL A 6 -0.39 1.03 3.69
CA VAL A 6 -0.95 -0.13 2.99
C VAL A 6 -2.12 0.30 2.11
N PRO A 7 -1.98 0.21 0.78
CA PRO A 7 -3.11 0.45 -0.10
C PRO A 7 -4.04 -0.77 -0.14
N VAL A 8 -5.34 -0.52 -0.10
CA VAL A 8 -6.35 -1.57 -0.15
C VAL A 8 -7.44 -1.21 -1.16
N ARG A 9 -8.12 -2.21 -1.66
CA ARG A 9 -9.29 -2.03 -2.52
C ARG A 9 -10.56 -2.07 -1.70
N TYR A 10 -11.54 -1.33 -2.14
CA TYR A 10 -12.87 -1.34 -1.54
C TYR A 10 -13.89 -1.84 -2.56
N PRO A 11 -14.74 -2.79 -2.23
CA PRO A 11 -14.77 -3.54 -0.96
C PRO A 11 -13.53 -4.44 -0.80
N LEU A 12 -13.26 -4.82 0.45
CA LEU A 12 -12.08 -5.62 0.75
C LEU A 12 -12.18 -6.99 0.11
N THR A 13 -11.15 -7.34 -0.66
CA THR A 13 -11.02 -8.66 -1.28
C THR A 13 -10.16 -9.55 -0.38
N SER A 14 -10.09 -10.85 -0.71
CA SER A 14 -9.19 -11.74 0.02
C SER A 14 -7.74 -11.29 -0.07
N HIS A 15 -7.34 -10.75 -1.22
CA HIS A 15 -5.99 -10.19 -1.38
C HIS A 15 -5.77 -8.97 -0.49
N SER A 16 -6.75 -8.07 -0.44
CA SER A 16 -6.68 -6.89 0.43
C SER A 16 -6.59 -7.29 1.90
N ARG A 17 -7.36 -8.30 2.31
CA ARG A 17 -7.32 -8.80 3.70
C ARG A 17 -5.94 -9.35 4.05
N GLY A 18 -5.35 -10.15 3.17
CA GLY A 18 -4.00 -10.69 3.39
C GLY A 18 -2.95 -9.61 3.49
N THR A 19 -3.01 -8.64 2.59
CA THR A 19 -2.09 -7.51 2.58
C THR A 19 -2.23 -6.68 3.86
N LEU A 20 -3.47 -6.42 4.26
CA LEU A 20 -3.76 -5.63 5.47
C LEU A 20 -3.32 -6.37 6.72
N THR A 21 -3.52 -7.70 6.78
CA THR A 21 -3.06 -8.52 7.90
C THR A 21 -1.55 -8.37 8.09
N GLU A 22 -0.79 -8.45 7.00
CA GLU A 22 0.66 -8.29 7.07
C GLU A 22 1.05 -6.88 7.49
N ALA A 23 0.35 -5.87 6.98
CA ALA A 23 0.63 -4.47 7.34
C ALA A 23 0.42 -4.24 8.84
N ILE A 24 -0.64 -4.81 9.40
CA ILE A 24 -0.91 -4.72 10.84
C ILE A 24 0.20 -5.40 11.62
N THR A 25 0.62 -6.59 11.18
CA THR A 25 1.71 -7.33 11.82
C THR A 25 3.01 -6.53 11.82
N VAL A 26 3.37 -5.96 10.67
CA VAL A 26 4.59 -5.15 10.54
C VAL A 26 4.51 -3.92 11.44
N ALA A 27 3.37 -3.23 11.43
CA ALA A 27 3.20 -2.02 12.23
C ALA A 27 3.31 -2.31 13.73
N GLN A 28 2.71 -3.40 14.19
CA GLN A 28 2.79 -3.78 15.59
C GLN A 28 4.21 -4.21 15.98
N LYS A 29 4.85 -4.99 15.14
CA LYS A 29 6.19 -5.49 15.39
C LYS A 29 7.23 -4.36 15.45
N GLU A 30 7.08 -3.35 14.61
CA GLU A 30 8.02 -2.24 14.55
C GLU A 30 7.55 -0.99 15.28
N GLU A 31 6.45 -1.11 16.02
CA GLU A 31 5.86 0.00 16.78
C GLU A 31 5.64 1.23 15.90
N ALA A 32 5.06 0.99 14.72
CA ALA A 32 4.85 2.02 13.70
C ALA A 32 3.41 2.47 13.66
N ASP A 33 3.19 3.68 13.15
CA ASP A 33 1.86 4.15 12.79
C ASP A 33 1.48 3.55 11.44
N LEU A 34 0.20 3.22 11.28
CA LEU A 34 -0.31 2.59 10.06
C LEU A 34 -1.29 3.52 9.36
N THR A 35 -1.13 3.68 8.06
CA THR A 35 -2.10 4.37 7.21
C THR A 35 -2.70 3.36 6.24
N VAL A 36 -4.01 3.17 6.30
CA VAL A 36 -4.76 2.36 5.34
C VAL A 36 -5.26 3.31 4.25
N LEU A 37 -4.81 3.08 3.03
CA LEU A 37 -5.06 3.97 1.90
C LEU A 37 -5.98 3.33 0.87
N HIS A 38 -6.98 4.08 0.42
CA HIS A 38 -7.80 3.70 -0.72
C HIS A 38 -7.77 4.81 -1.76
N VAL A 39 -7.70 4.43 -3.03
CA VAL A 39 -7.69 5.39 -4.13
C VAL A 39 -9.02 5.32 -4.89
N ASN A 40 -9.72 6.44 -4.95
CA ASN A 40 -10.90 6.60 -5.80
C ASN A 40 -10.43 7.12 -7.15
N LEU A 41 -10.82 6.43 -8.21
CA LEU A 41 -10.54 6.90 -9.56
C LEU A 41 -11.55 7.96 -9.96
N TYR A 42 -11.11 9.01 -10.62
CA TYR A 42 -12.00 10.11 -11.06
C TYR A 42 -13.12 9.61 -11.97
N GLN A 43 -12.85 8.61 -12.79
CA GLN A 43 -13.80 8.06 -13.73
C GLN A 43 -14.85 7.14 -13.10
N ASN A 44 -14.70 6.78 -11.84
CA ASN A 44 -15.69 5.95 -11.16
C ASN A 44 -16.80 6.81 -10.59
N SER A 45 -18.05 6.37 -10.75
CA SER A 45 -19.20 7.09 -10.26
C SER A 45 -19.36 7.00 -8.74
N HIS A 46 -19.00 5.86 -8.17
CA HIS A 46 -19.08 5.67 -6.72
C HIS A 46 -17.73 6.00 -6.08
N ARG A 47 -17.79 6.88 -5.09
CA ARG A 47 -16.60 7.29 -4.33
C ARG A 47 -16.71 6.79 -2.91
N VAL A 48 -15.66 6.15 -2.46
CA VAL A 48 -15.58 5.64 -1.08
C VAL A 48 -15.11 6.78 -0.19
N SER A 49 -15.80 6.98 0.93
CA SER A 49 -15.39 7.97 1.92
C SER A 49 -14.44 7.32 2.93
N ARG A 50 -13.72 8.16 3.66
CA ARG A 50 -12.85 7.69 4.73
C ARG A 50 -13.63 6.89 5.78
N THR A 51 -14.83 7.33 6.12
CA THR A 51 -15.72 6.66 7.09
C THR A 51 -16.12 5.27 6.58
N GLU A 52 -16.46 5.16 5.30
CA GLU A 52 -16.81 3.86 4.72
C GLU A 52 -15.62 2.91 4.74
N LEU A 53 -14.43 3.40 4.42
CA LEU A 53 -13.22 2.59 4.43
C LEU A 53 -12.93 2.10 5.84
N LYS A 54 -12.96 3.00 6.82
CA LYS A 54 -12.73 2.65 8.22
C LYS A 54 -13.72 1.59 8.69
N ARG A 55 -15.00 1.77 8.37
CA ARG A 55 -16.04 0.82 8.77
C ARG A 55 -15.78 -0.56 8.17
N ALA A 56 -15.42 -0.63 6.89
CA ALA A 56 -15.15 -1.90 6.22
C ALA A 56 -13.97 -2.63 6.87
N VAL A 57 -12.91 -1.90 7.20
CA VAL A 57 -11.73 -2.49 7.82
C VAL A 57 -12.05 -2.94 9.25
N GLU A 58 -12.74 -2.11 10.03
CA GLU A 58 -13.04 -2.44 11.42
C GLU A 58 -14.06 -3.58 11.55
N GLU A 59 -14.91 -3.79 10.57
CA GLU A 59 -15.80 -4.96 10.54
C GLU A 59 -15.02 -6.26 10.46
N GLU A 60 -13.88 -6.25 9.77
CA GLU A 60 -13.04 -7.44 9.59
C GLU A 60 -12.00 -7.59 10.69
N PHE A 61 -11.40 -6.50 11.13
CA PHE A 61 -10.23 -6.52 12.00
C PHE A 61 -10.45 -5.89 13.37
N GLY A 62 -11.60 -5.27 13.59
CA GLY A 62 -11.85 -4.52 14.81
C GLY A 62 -11.09 -3.21 14.81
N SER A 63 -11.01 -2.57 15.96
CA SER A 63 -10.27 -1.32 16.12
C SER A 63 -8.78 -1.61 16.14
N ILE A 64 -8.02 -0.97 15.24
CA ILE A 64 -6.59 -1.19 15.11
C ILE A 64 -5.87 0.00 15.74
N PRO A 65 -4.99 -0.22 16.74
CA PRO A 65 -4.27 0.89 17.38
C PRO A 65 -3.36 1.62 16.40
N ARG A 66 -3.22 2.93 16.59
CA ARG A 66 -2.30 3.77 15.85
C ARG A 66 -2.51 3.72 14.33
N THR A 67 -3.77 3.60 13.93
CA THR A 67 -4.15 3.45 12.54
C THR A 67 -5.02 4.60 12.10
N ARG A 68 -4.70 5.17 10.95
CA ARG A 68 -5.56 6.17 10.30
C ARG A 68 -5.94 5.69 8.91
N TYR A 69 -6.99 6.28 8.39
CA TYR A 69 -7.56 5.92 7.10
C TYR A 69 -7.47 7.11 6.18
N ALA A 70 -6.99 6.89 4.97
CA ALA A 70 -6.84 7.95 3.98
C ALA A 70 -7.50 7.51 2.67
N VAL A 71 -8.23 8.44 2.08
CA VAL A 71 -8.85 8.24 0.76
C VAL A 71 -8.33 9.36 -0.13
N ARG A 72 -7.79 8.98 -1.28
CA ARG A 72 -7.27 9.94 -2.26
C ARG A 72 -7.95 9.69 -3.59
N SER A 73 -7.98 10.72 -4.43
CA SER A 73 -8.56 10.62 -5.76
C SER A 73 -7.48 10.82 -6.81
N GLY A 74 -7.58 10.11 -7.91
CA GLY A 74 -6.61 10.23 -8.99
C GLY A 74 -7.10 9.57 -10.26
N MET A 75 -6.34 9.73 -11.34
CA MET A 75 -6.64 9.09 -12.61
C MET A 75 -6.10 7.68 -12.70
N LEU A 76 -4.96 7.42 -12.04
CA LEU A 76 -4.31 6.11 -11.99
C LEU A 76 -4.05 5.73 -10.54
N VAL A 77 -4.44 4.52 -10.18
CA VAL A 77 -4.23 4.00 -8.83
C VAL A 77 -2.74 3.97 -8.49
N GLU A 78 -1.94 3.47 -9.41
CA GLU A 78 -0.50 3.27 -9.22
C GLU A 78 0.22 4.57 -8.89
N GLU A 79 -0.02 5.62 -9.68
CA GLU A 79 0.60 6.92 -9.45
C GLU A 79 0.13 7.56 -8.16
N THR A 80 -1.16 7.43 -7.85
CA THR A 80 -1.73 8.02 -6.64
C THR A 80 -1.13 7.39 -5.39
N ILE A 81 -0.92 6.07 -5.40
CA ILE A 81 -0.28 5.37 -4.28
C ILE A 81 1.16 5.86 -4.12
N LEU A 82 1.91 5.97 -5.21
CA LEU A 82 3.30 6.44 -5.16
C LEU A 82 3.38 7.85 -4.58
N ASP A 83 2.49 8.74 -5.04
CA ASP A 83 2.45 10.12 -4.56
C ASP A 83 2.14 10.19 -3.07
N GLU A 84 1.20 9.37 -2.61
CA GLU A 84 0.82 9.38 -1.21
C GLU A 84 1.94 8.80 -0.33
N VAL A 85 2.58 7.72 -0.75
CA VAL A 85 3.69 7.14 0.00
C VAL A 85 4.83 8.13 0.13
N ALA A 86 5.16 8.82 -0.95
CA ALA A 86 6.21 9.84 -0.93
C ALA A 86 5.80 11.03 -0.06
N GLY A 87 4.55 11.50 -0.19
CA GLY A 87 4.06 12.65 0.56
C GLY A 87 3.95 12.40 2.06
N GLU A 88 3.65 11.18 2.47
CA GLU A 88 3.55 10.82 3.89
C GLU A 88 4.92 10.55 4.53
N GLY A 89 5.97 10.45 3.73
CA GLY A 89 7.27 10.07 4.25
C GLY A 89 7.25 8.66 4.83
N ALA A 90 6.61 7.74 4.12
CA ALA A 90 6.47 6.37 4.59
C ALA A 90 7.83 5.69 4.70
N ASP A 91 8.03 4.94 5.76
CA ASP A 91 9.24 4.13 5.96
C ASP A 91 9.06 2.73 5.39
N ILE A 92 7.82 2.26 5.34
CA ILE A 92 7.49 0.93 4.84
C ILE A 92 6.18 1.03 4.06
N VAL A 93 6.13 0.41 2.88
CA VAL A 93 4.89 0.22 2.15
C VAL A 93 4.61 -1.27 2.03
N VAL A 94 3.39 -1.68 2.34
CA VAL A 94 2.97 -3.09 2.24
C VAL A 94 1.99 -3.20 1.09
N ILE A 95 2.31 -4.01 0.09
CA ILE A 95 1.53 -4.13 -1.13
C ILE A 95 1.28 -5.58 -1.49
N GLY A 96 0.11 -5.83 -2.08
CA GLY A 96 -0.22 -7.16 -2.57
C GLY A 96 0.45 -7.43 -3.91
N ARG A 97 0.55 -8.71 -4.24
CA ARG A 97 1.16 -9.15 -5.49
C ARG A 97 0.48 -8.58 -6.73
N LYS A 98 -0.83 -8.42 -6.69
CA LYS A 98 -1.56 -7.82 -7.80
C LYS A 98 -1.16 -6.37 -8.04
N GLN A 99 -0.91 -5.63 -6.97
CA GLN A 99 -0.46 -4.24 -7.09
C GLN A 99 0.95 -4.19 -7.67
N VAL A 100 1.82 -5.12 -7.27
CA VAL A 100 3.16 -5.24 -7.85
C VAL A 100 3.06 -5.49 -9.35
N SER A 101 2.16 -6.38 -9.78
CA SER A 101 1.97 -6.67 -11.19
C SER A 101 1.52 -5.44 -11.98
N ARG A 102 0.63 -4.63 -11.41
CA ARG A 102 0.17 -3.40 -12.06
C ARG A 102 1.28 -2.37 -12.21
N TRP A 103 2.10 -2.22 -11.17
CA TRP A 103 3.26 -1.33 -11.23
C TRP A 103 4.26 -1.83 -12.25
N ARG A 104 4.44 -3.15 -12.34
CA ARG A 104 5.34 -3.73 -13.35
C ARG A 104 4.88 -3.37 -14.75
N GLU A 105 3.57 -3.42 -15.02
CA GLU A 105 3.02 -3.03 -16.31
C GLU A 105 3.25 -1.53 -16.57
N MET A 106 3.06 -0.69 -15.57
CA MET A 106 3.29 0.75 -15.70
C MET A 106 4.75 1.04 -15.98
N VAL A 107 5.67 0.42 -15.23
CA VAL A 107 7.11 0.64 -15.38
C VAL A 107 7.61 0.11 -16.71
N ARG A 108 7.05 -1.00 -17.19
CA ARG A 108 7.43 -1.59 -18.46
C ARG A 108 7.24 -0.63 -19.63
N ARG A 109 6.32 0.30 -19.51
CA ARG A 109 6.09 1.33 -20.54
C ARG A 109 7.14 2.44 -20.50
N LEU A 110 7.87 2.55 -19.40
CA LEU A 110 8.82 3.62 -19.15
C LEU A 110 10.27 3.16 -19.23
N VAL A 111 10.56 1.91 -18.88
CA VAL A 111 11.90 1.37 -18.83
C VAL A 111 11.93 -0.05 -19.40
N ASP A 112 13.09 -0.44 -19.93
CA ASP A 112 13.26 -1.77 -20.54
C ASP A 112 13.47 -2.88 -19.52
N ASP A 113 13.94 -2.55 -18.33
CA ASP A 113 14.20 -3.53 -17.27
C ASP A 113 13.21 -3.35 -16.11
N PRO A 114 12.18 -4.19 -16.04
CA PRO A 114 11.12 -4.03 -15.04
C PRO A 114 11.43 -4.70 -13.71
N ASP A 115 12.57 -4.40 -13.09
CA ASP A 115 12.80 -4.81 -11.71
C ASP A 115 11.96 -3.89 -10.81
N ILE A 116 10.72 -4.28 -10.59
CA ILE A 116 9.75 -3.44 -9.91
C ILE A 116 10.12 -3.21 -8.43
N GLU A 117 10.68 -4.21 -7.77
CA GLU A 117 11.06 -4.08 -6.38
C GLU A 117 12.17 -3.05 -6.23
N ARG A 118 13.14 -3.09 -7.14
CA ARG A 118 14.22 -2.12 -7.16
C ARG A 118 13.71 -0.71 -7.48
N PHE A 119 12.81 -0.61 -8.47
CA PHE A 119 12.19 0.66 -8.85
C PHE A 119 11.49 1.29 -7.66
N LEU A 120 10.68 0.51 -6.93
CA LEU A 120 9.94 1.02 -5.78
C LEU A 120 10.87 1.47 -4.66
N ARG A 121 11.93 0.73 -4.39
CA ARG A 121 12.90 1.11 -3.36
C ARG A 121 13.61 2.41 -3.69
N GLU A 122 13.99 2.59 -4.94
CA GLU A 122 14.70 3.80 -5.38
C GLU A 122 13.77 5.01 -5.44
N GLU A 123 12.56 4.83 -5.97
CA GLU A 123 11.60 5.94 -6.13
C GLU A 123 10.95 6.35 -4.83
N LEU A 124 10.62 5.38 -3.97
CA LEU A 124 9.90 5.65 -2.73
C LEU A 124 10.82 5.86 -1.53
N ASP A 125 12.08 5.45 -1.65
CA ASP A 125 13.06 5.55 -0.55
C ASP A 125 12.50 4.94 0.75
N CYS A 126 11.88 3.78 0.63
CA CYS A 126 11.30 3.06 1.77
C CYS A 126 11.43 1.56 1.56
N ASP A 127 11.24 0.82 2.66
CA ASP A 127 11.16 -0.64 2.56
C ASP A 127 9.85 -1.03 1.87
N VAL A 128 9.91 -2.06 1.06
CA VAL A 128 8.74 -2.58 0.36
C VAL A 128 8.48 -4.01 0.85
N VAL A 129 7.28 -4.24 1.36
CA VAL A 129 6.84 -5.59 1.76
C VAL A 129 5.77 -6.02 0.76
N THR A 130 6.00 -7.14 0.08
CA THR A 130 5.02 -7.70 -0.85
C THR A 130 4.37 -8.92 -0.22
N VAL A 131 3.08 -9.11 -0.48
CA VAL A 131 2.32 -10.22 0.09
C VAL A 131 1.73 -11.06 -1.05
N ASP A 132 2.08 -12.34 -1.06
CA ASP A 132 1.56 -13.28 -2.07
C ASP A 132 0.10 -13.62 -1.81
N ALA A 133 -0.52 -14.31 -2.78
CA ALA A 133 -1.92 -14.72 -2.69
C ALA A 133 -2.18 -15.63 -1.47
N ASP A 134 -1.18 -16.37 -1.03
CA ASP A 134 -1.28 -17.25 0.15
C ASP A 134 -0.92 -16.54 1.46
N GLY A 135 -0.64 -15.23 1.40
CA GLY A 135 -0.30 -14.45 2.57
C GLY A 135 1.18 -14.42 2.94
N THR A 136 2.04 -15.03 2.13
CA THR A 136 3.49 -15.08 2.40
C THR A 136 4.12 -13.71 2.11
N PRO A 137 4.77 -13.07 3.09
CA PRO A 137 5.41 -11.78 2.87
C PRO A 137 6.85 -11.92 2.37
N SER A 138 7.29 -10.92 1.61
CA SER A 138 8.69 -10.76 1.21
C SER A 138 9.06 -9.31 1.43
N ARG A 139 10.20 -9.06 2.06
CA ARG A 139 10.62 -7.69 2.36
C ARG A 139 11.86 -7.30 1.55
N TYR A 140 11.78 -6.15 0.95
CA TYR A 140 12.86 -5.56 0.16
C TYR A 140 13.25 -4.25 0.85
N PRO A 141 14.43 -4.19 1.53
CA PRO A 141 14.82 -2.98 2.24
C PRO A 141 15.08 -1.84 1.28
N LYS A 142 14.87 -0.62 1.76
CA LYS A 142 15.17 0.56 0.94
C LYS A 142 16.64 0.57 0.55
N SER A 143 16.91 1.14 -0.63
CA SER A 143 18.27 1.26 -1.11
C SER A 143 19.02 2.23 -0.20
N SER A 144 20.09 1.75 0.46
CA SER A 144 20.91 2.66 1.25
C SER A 144 21.80 3.44 0.31
N ALA A 145 21.69 4.76 0.39
CA ALA A 145 22.55 5.66 -0.39
C ALA A 145 23.91 5.70 0.30
N GLU A 146 24.85 4.96 -0.22
CA GLU A 146 26.20 4.95 0.33
C GLU A 146 27.18 5.59 -0.59
#